data_4c17acff48ecc22c3fd17acfbc2e7cd6
#
_entry.id   4c17acff48ecc22c3fd17acfbc2e7cd6
#
_cell.length_a   1.000
_cell.length_b   1.000
_cell.length_c   1.000
_cell.angle_alpha   90.00
_cell.angle_beta   90.00
_cell.angle_gamma   90.00
#
_symmetry.space_group_name_H-M   'P 1'
#
loop_
_entity.id
_entity.type
_entity.pdbx_description
1 polymer ?
#
loop_
_entity_poly.entity_id
_entity_poly.type
_entity_poly.pdbx_seq_one_letter_code
_entity_poly.pdbx_strand_id
1 'polypeptide(L)'
;MLENEQSDVECERIDINRIVTDCLIEKYYEFGEIQPIIQTENSPVWIYGNNLICKRIIENLIVNALRYSDNYIEVSINQKGVFTIKNSTKSLDNIDVNLLFNKFYTPDKSRNKGSSGLGLYIVKELLKKIDGKIENVSYEGNILSISICFPLYNDKKLL
;
A
#
# COMPACT_ATOMS: atom_id res chain seq x y z
N MET A 1 1.04 -24.79 -13.28
CA MET A 1 1.91 -23.94 -13.99
C MET A 1 2.06 -22.57 -13.42
N LEU A 2 1.09 -21.69 -13.56
CA LEU A 2 1.13 -20.39 -12.90
C LEU A 2 1.14 -20.51 -11.37
N GLU A 3 0.59 -21.58 -10.86
CA GLU A 3 0.53 -21.85 -9.44
C GLU A 3 1.90 -22.08 -8.80
N ASN A 4 2.84 -22.59 -9.59
CA ASN A 4 4.19 -22.84 -9.07
C ASN A 4 5.00 -21.58 -8.86
N GLU A 5 4.63 -20.50 -9.54
CA GLU A 5 5.32 -19.23 -9.38
C GLU A 5 5.06 -18.60 -8.02
N GLN A 6 3.95 -18.95 -7.37
CA GLN A 6 3.59 -18.41 -6.07
C GLN A 6 4.38 -19.05 -4.92
N SER A 7 4.93 -20.24 -5.13
CA SER A 7 5.61 -20.98 -4.09
C SER A 7 7.08 -20.59 -3.92
N ASP A 8 7.62 -19.77 -4.84
CA ASP A 8 9.04 -19.46 -4.84
C ASP A 8 9.42 -18.22 -4.06
N VAL A 9 8.47 -17.61 -3.37
CA VAL A 9 8.73 -16.41 -2.57
C VAL A 9 9.27 -16.82 -1.20
N GLU A 10 10.50 -16.43 -0.92
CA GLU A 10 11.08 -16.65 0.39
C GLU A 10 10.63 -15.59 1.35
N CYS A 11 9.95 -16.02 2.41
CA CYS A 11 9.50 -15.14 3.47
C CYS A 11 10.34 -15.34 4.73
N GLU A 12 10.54 -14.23 5.44
CA GLU A 12 11.31 -14.21 6.68
C GLU A 12 10.71 -13.17 7.62
N ARG A 13 11.23 -13.12 8.84
CA ARG A 13 10.83 -12.07 9.78
C ARG A 13 11.42 -10.75 9.33
N ILE A 14 10.57 -9.76 9.10
CA ILE A 14 10.99 -8.43 8.70
C ILE A 14 10.24 -7.37 9.51
N ASP A 15 10.85 -6.20 9.65
CA ASP A 15 10.26 -5.06 10.32
C ASP A 15 9.56 -4.17 9.30
N ILE A 16 8.23 -4.28 9.18
CA ILE A 16 7.47 -3.48 8.22
C ILE A 16 7.47 -1.99 8.59
N ASN A 17 7.57 -1.67 9.88
CA ASN A 17 7.66 -0.29 10.33
C ASN A 17 8.87 0.41 9.71
N ARG A 18 9.99 -0.29 9.66
CA ARG A 18 11.22 0.24 9.06
C ARG A 18 11.08 0.41 7.55
N ILE A 19 10.47 -0.56 6.88
CA ILE A 19 10.26 -0.47 5.43
C ILE A 19 9.39 0.74 5.09
N VAL A 20 8.31 0.96 5.84
CA VAL A 20 7.45 2.12 5.64
C VAL A 20 8.24 3.42 5.83
N THR A 21 9.01 3.50 6.92
CA THR A 21 9.82 4.69 7.21
C THR A 21 10.83 4.96 6.10
N ASP A 22 11.54 3.93 5.65
CA ASP A 22 12.55 4.08 4.60
C ASP A 22 11.91 4.53 3.28
N CYS A 23 10.76 3.99 2.93
CA CYS A 23 10.04 4.39 1.71
C CYS A 23 9.60 5.86 1.79
N LEU A 24 9.13 6.31 2.94
CA LEU A 24 8.74 7.71 3.14
C LEU A 24 9.94 8.65 3.02
N ILE A 25 11.07 8.26 3.56
CA ILE A 25 12.31 9.04 3.45
C ILE A 25 12.73 9.15 1.98
N GLU A 26 12.74 8.03 1.25
CA GLU A 26 13.11 8.01 -0.16
C GLU A 26 12.20 8.88 -1.03
N LYS A 27 10.91 8.99 -0.66
CA LYS A 27 9.92 9.76 -1.40
C LYS A 27 9.73 11.17 -0.88
N TYR A 28 10.50 11.59 0.11
CA TYR A 28 10.28 12.84 0.82
C TYR A 28 10.14 14.05 -0.11
N TYR A 29 11.04 14.18 -1.08
CA TYR A 29 11.01 15.33 -1.99
C TYR A 29 9.84 15.29 -2.97
N GLU A 30 9.27 14.13 -3.21
CA GLU A 30 8.15 14.00 -4.14
C GLU A 30 6.84 14.50 -3.54
N PHE A 31 6.77 14.66 -2.21
CA PHE A 31 5.59 15.24 -1.57
C PHE A 31 5.43 16.74 -1.90
N GLY A 32 6.51 17.41 -2.30
CA GLY A 32 6.44 18.82 -2.67
C GLY A 32 5.95 19.69 -1.52
N GLU A 33 4.85 20.42 -1.74
CA GLU A 33 4.26 21.28 -0.72
C GLU A 33 3.33 20.53 0.23
N ILE A 34 2.99 19.29 -0.08
CA ILE A 34 2.17 18.48 0.82
C ILE A 34 3.03 18.07 2.01
N GLN A 35 2.54 18.37 3.21
CA GLN A 35 3.17 17.89 4.44
C GLN A 35 2.40 16.65 4.90
N PRO A 36 2.90 15.44 4.63
CA PRO A 36 2.15 14.25 4.98
C PRO A 36 2.06 14.09 6.50
N ILE A 37 0.92 13.59 6.95
CA ILE A 37 0.74 13.20 8.34
C ILE A 37 1.23 11.76 8.44
N ILE A 38 2.25 11.52 9.26
CA ILE A 38 2.89 10.21 9.36
C ILE A 38 2.76 9.70 10.79
N GLN A 39 2.18 8.52 10.94
CA GLN A 39 2.03 7.84 12.22
C GLN A 39 2.66 6.46 12.12
N THR A 40 3.91 6.36 12.54
CA THR A 40 4.64 5.10 12.60
C THR A 40 4.77 4.65 14.06
N GLU A 41 5.25 3.45 14.26
CA GLU A 41 5.44 2.91 15.60
C GLU A 41 6.83 3.23 16.13
N ASN A 42 6.98 3.26 17.46
CA ASN A 42 8.26 3.48 18.12
C ASN A 42 9.07 2.18 18.26
N SER A 43 8.46 1.07 17.97
CA SER A 43 9.09 -0.24 18.06
C SER A 43 8.86 -1.01 16.76
N PRO A 44 9.69 -2.02 16.48
CA PRO A 44 9.51 -2.81 15.27
C PRO A 44 8.11 -3.45 15.19
N VAL A 45 7.63 -3.58 13.98
CA VAL A 45 6.40 -4.32 13.69
C VAL A 45 6.82 -5.56 12.89
N TRP A 46 6.95 -6.68 13.58
CA TRP A 46 7.47 -7.91 12.98
C TRP A 46 6.39 -8.62 12.19
N ILE A 47 6.65 -8.78 10.90
CA ILE A 47 5.76 -9.51 9.99
C ILE A 47 6.53 -10.66 9.36
N TYR A 48 5.79 -11.60 8.80
CA TYR A 48 6.36 -12.67 7.99
C TYR A 48 6.15 -12.31 6.54
N GLY A 49 7.25 -11.96 5.85
CA GLY A 49 7.14 -11.47 4.49
C GLY A 49 8.46 -11.47 3.75
N ASN A 50 8.49 -10.77 2.64
CA ASN A 50 9.66 -10.67 1.77
C ASN A 50 10.00 -9.18 1.61
N ASN A 51 11.26 -8.82 1.84
CA ASN A 51 11.70 -7.42 1.82
C ASN A 51 11.37 -6.70 0.51
N LEU A 52 11.70 -7.30 -0.62
CA LEU A 52 11.50 -6.67 -1.92
C LEU A 52 10.01 -6.51 -2.23
N ILE A 53 9.22 -7.53 -1.92
CA ILE A 53 7.78 -7.50 -2.16
C ILE A 53 7.11 -6.45 -1.27
N CYS A 54 7.45 -6.43 0.01
CA CYS A 54 6.86 -5.47 0.94
C CYS A 54 7.23 -4.04 0.55
N LYS A 55 8.49 -3.80 0.20
CA LYS A 55 8.93 -2.48 -0.26
C LYS A 55 8.15 -2.05 -1.49
N ARG A 56 7.97 -2.94 -2.45
CA ARG A 56 7.25 -2.62 -3.68
C ARG A 56 5.78 -2.32 -3.43
N ILE A 57 5.15 -3.04 -2.50
CA ILE A 57 3.77 -2.78 -2.09
C ILE A 57 3.66 -1.35 -1.54
N ILE A 58 4.51 -1.01 -0.57
CA ILE A 58 4.48 0.30 0.07
C ILE A 58 4.77 1.42 -0.93
N GLU A 59 5.79 1.25 -1.77
CA GLU A 59 6.12 2.24 -2.80
C GLU A 59 4.96 2.48 -3.76
N ASN A 60 4.30 1.42 -4.22
CA ASN A 60 3.17 1.57 -5.14
C ASN A 60 2.01 2.33 -4.49
N LEU A 61 1.75 2.09 -3.22
CA LEU A 61 0.69 2.80 -2.51
C LEU A 61 1.03 4.26 -2.31
N ILE A 62 2.29 4.58 -1.98
CA ILE A 62 2.73 5.97 -1.82
C ILE A 62 2.69 6.71 -3.16
N VAL A 63 3.21 6.10 -4.22
CA VAL A 63 3.21 6.71 -5.56
C VAL A 63 1.77 6.96 -6.03
N ASN A 64 0.87 6.01 -5.77
CA ASN A 64 -0.54 6.18 -6.10
C ASN A 64 -1.13 7.39 -5.39
N ALA A 65 -0.88 7.53 -4.08
CA ALA A 65 -1.37 8.66 -3.31
C ALA A 65 -0.79 9.98 -3.81
N LEU A 66 0.52 10.03 -4.11
CA LEU A 66 1.16 11.23 -4.64
C LEU A 66 0.56 11.66 -5.98
N ARG A 67 0.25 10.68 -6.84
CA ARG A 67 -0.30 10.96 -8.17
C ARG A 67 -1.70 11.57 -8.12
N TYR A 68 -2.54 11.09 -7.20
CA TYR A 68 -3.95 11.45 -7.18
C TYR A 68 -4.35 12.41 -6.08
N SER A 69 -3.45 12.71 -5.15
CA SER A 69 -3.73 13.62 -4.06
C SER A 69 -3.91 15.06 -4.51
N ASP A 70 -4.92 15.73 -3.96
CA ASP A 70 -5.07 17.16 -4.15
C ASP A 70 -4.15 17.95 -3.21
N ASN A 71 -4.24 17.68 -1.88
CA ASN A 71 -3.46 18.44 -0.90
C ASN A 71 -3.29 17.73 0.44
N TYR A 72 -3.70 16.47 0.56
CA TYR A 72 -3.69 15.77 1.83
C TYR A 72 -3.24 14.34 1.65
N ILE A 73 -2.26 13.93 2.44
CA ILE A 73 -1.80 12.53 2.51
C ILE A 73 -1.54 12.18 3.97
N GLU A 74 -2.05 11.05 4.41
CA GLU A 74 -1.81 10.50 5.72
C GLU A 74 -1.37 9.05 5.58
N VAL A 75 -0.31 8.68 6.30
CA VAL A 75 0.27 7.34 6.25
C VAL A 75 0.42 6.83 7.67
N SER A 76 -0.01 5.61 7.91
CA SER A 76 0.16 4.99 9.23
C SER A 76 0.46 3.49 9.13
N ILE A 77 1.17 3.00 10.11
CA ILE A 77 1.40 1.57 10.34
C ILE A 77 1.22 1.29 11.83
N ASN A 78 0.59 0.19 12.19
CA ASN A 78 0.35 -0.14 13.58
C ASN A 78 0.90 -1.53 13.93
N GLN A 79 0.85 -1.87 15.22
CA GLN A 79 1.40 -3.14 15.72
C GLN A 79 0.63 -4.38 15.25
N LYS A 80 -0.53 -4.18 14.66
CA LYS A 80 -1.29 -5.29 14.06
C LYS A 80 -0.86 -5.61 12.63
N GLY A 81 0.14 -4.89 12.13
CA GLY A 81 0.60 -5.06 10.75
C GLY A 81 -0.31 -4.40 9.72
N VAL A 82 -1.14 -3.46 10.15
CA VAL A 82 -2.04 -2.75 9.24
C VAL A 82 -1.39 -1.44 8.80
N PHE A 83 -1.19 -1.32 7.50
CA PHE A 83 -0.73 -0.09 6.86
C PHE A 83 -1.94 0.60 6.24
N THR A 84 -2.11 1.88 6.54
CA THR A 84 -3.19 2.69 5.98
C THR A 84 -2.61 3.92 5.30
N ILE A 85 -3.09 4.19 4.10
CA ILE A 85 -2.75 5.43 3.39
C ILE A 85 -4.03 6.11 2.94
N LYS A 86 -4.09 7.41 3.21
CA LYS A 86 -5.23 8.26 2.86
C LYS A 86 -4.75 9.42 2.02
N ASN A 87 -5.54 9.78 1.03
CA ASN A 87 -5.27 11.00 0.27
C ASN A 87 -6.57 11.66 -0.14
N SER A 88 -6.52 12.98 -0.24
CA SER A 88 -7.63 13.74 -0.78
C SER A 88 -7.68 13.59 -2.29
N THR A 89 -8.88 13.46 -2.85
CA THR A 89 -9.08 13.45 -4.28
C THR A 89 -10.55 13.73 -4.56
N LYS A 90 -10.83 14.49 -5.60
CA LYS A 90 -12.21 14.82 -5.99
C LYS A 90 -12.73 13.96 -7.12
N SER A 91 -11.91 13.09 -7.67
CA SER A 91 -12.22 12.39 -8.91
C SER A 91 -12.92 11.04 -8.72
N LEU A 92 -13.29 10.68 -7.48
CA LEU A 92 -13.89 9.37 -7.21
C LEU A 92 -15.39 9.41 -6.88
N ASP A 93 -16.05 10.54 -7.10
CA ASP A 93 -17.48 10.63 -6.87
C ASP A 93 -18.21 9.66 -7.82
N ASN A 94 -19.15 8.88 -7.26
CA ASN A 94 -19.94 7.89 -7.99
C ASN A 94 -19.16 6.73 -8.58
N ILE A 95 -17.95 6.45 -8.06
CA ILE A 95 -17.13 5.35 -8.50
C ILE A 95 -17.13 4.24 -7.43
N ASP A 96 -17.23 3.00 -7.89
CA ASP A 96 -17.06 1.86 -7.01
C ASP A 96 -15.58 1.68 -6.68
N VAL A 97 -15.20 2.03 -5.44
CA VAL A 97 -13.79 1.98 -5.03
C VAL A 97 -13.21 0.57 -5.08
N ASN A 98 -14.06 -0.46 -5.05
CA ASN A 98 -13.58 -1.84 -5.17
C ASN A 98 -12.98 -2.14 -6.54
N LEU A 99 -13.30 -1.34 -7.55
CA LEU A 99 -12.75 -1.49 -8.90
C LEU A 99 -11.33 -0.93 -9.02
N LEU A 100 -10.88 -0.14 -8.03
CA LEU A 100 -9.56 0.50 -8.09
C LEU A 100 -8.40 -0.50 -8.18
N PHE A 101 -8.60 -1.71 -7.67
CA PHE A 101 -7.58 -2.75 -7.70
C PHE A 101 -7.66 -3.65 -8.94
N ASN A 102 -8.60 -3.36 -9.83
CA ASN A 102 -8.73 -4.13 -11.07
C ASN A 102 -7.64 -3.73 -12.07
N LYS A 103 -7.16 -4.70 -12.82
CA LYS A 103 -6.12 -4.48 -13.82
C LYS A 103 -6.56 -3.46 -14.87
N PHE A 104 -5.70 -2.49 -15.14
CA PHE A 104 -5.91 -1.41 -16.11
C PHE A 104 -7.06 -0.46 -15.78
N TYR A 105 -7.64 -0.54 -14.58
CA TYR A 105 -8.70 0.37 -14.20
C TYR A 105 -8.11 1.71 -13.75
N THR A 106 -8.58 2.80 -14.38
CA THR A 106 -8.27 4.16 -13.96
C THR A 106 -9.59 4.94 -13.88
N PRO A 107 -9.87 5.61 -12.75
CA PRO A 107 -11.13 6.33 -12.58
C PRO A 107 -11.32 7.48 -13.56
N ASP A 108 -10.25 8.14 -13.93
CA ASP A 108 -10.29 9.30 -14.83
C ASP A 108 -9.34 9.11 -15.99
N LYS A 109 -9.89 8.62 -17.10
CA LYS A 109 -9.11 8.36 -18.31
C LYS A 109 -8.63 9.62 -19.00
N SER A 110 -9.29 10.76 -18.77
CA SER A 110 -8.94 12.03 -19.41
C SER A 110 -7.72 12.69 -18.76
N ARG A 111 -7.42 12.30 -17.52
CA ARG A 111 -6.27 12.81 -16.77
C ARG A 111 -5.16 11.77 -16.68
N ASN A 112 -4.95 11.02 -17.73
CA ASN A 112 -3.95 9.96 -17.72
C ASN A 112 -2.53 10.53 -17.58
N LYS A 113 -2.13 10.81 -16.34
CA LYS A 113 -0.81 11.36 -16.00
C LYS A 113 0.28 10.27 -16.01
N GLY A 114 0.24 9.41 -16.99
CA GLY A 114 1.15 8.29 -17.07
C GLY A 114 0.74 7.09 -16.23
N SER A 115 -0.51 7.08 -15.75
CA SER A 115 -1.03 5.95 -14.99
C SER A 115 -1.43 4.82 -15.94
N SER A 116 -0.87 3.64 -15.73
CA SER A 116 -1.23 2.46 -16.50
C SER A 116 -2.41 1.69 -15.91
N GLY A 117 -2.89 2.06 -14.71
CA GLY A 117 -3.92 1.30 -14.01
C GLY A 117 -3.39 0.00 -13.44
N LEU A 118 -2.07 -0.13 -13.29
CA LEU A 118 -1.45 -1.36 -12.80
C LEU A 118 -0.97 -1.26 -11.36
N GLY A 119 -0.74 -0.04 -10.83
CA GLY A 119 -0.14 0.12 -9.51
C GLY A 119 -0.89 -0.60 -8.39
N LEU A 120 -2.20 -0.36 -8.27
CA LEU A 120 -3.00 -1.00 -7.24
C LEU A 120 -3.26 -2.48 -7.54
N TYR A 121 -3.37 -2.86 -8.82
CA TYR A 121 -3.47 -4.26 -9.19
C TYR A 121 -2.21 -5.02 -8.75
N ILE A 122 -1.03 -4.43 -8.95
CA ILE A 122 0.24 -5.02 -8.53
C ILE A 122 0.24 -5.21 -7.00
N VAL A 123 -0.23 -4.21 -6.25
CA VAL A 123 -0.32 -4.32 -4.79
C VAL A 123 -1.16 -5.55 -4.41
N LYS A 124 -2.32 -5.71 -5.04
CA LYS A 124 -3.19 -6.85 -4.75
C LYS A 124 -2.48 -8.19 -5.03
N GLU A 125 -1.80 -8.29 -6.16
CA GLU A 125 -1.13 -9.53 -6.56
C GLU A 125 0.09 -9.82 -5.67
N LEU A 126 0.84 -8.79 -5.28
CA LEU A 126 1.98 -8.97 -4.38
C LEU A 126 1.55 -9.37 -2.97
N LEU A 127 0.45 -8.81 -2.48
CA LEU A 127 -0.09 -9.21 -1.17
C LEU A 127 -0.42 -10.69 -1.14
N LYS A 128 -1.01 -11.23 -2.21
CA LYS A 128 -1.32 -12.65 -2.30
C LYS A 128 -0.07 -13.53 -2.14
N LYS A 129 1.06 -13.06 -2.66
CA LYS A 129 2.31 -13.83 -2.60
C LYS A 129 2.87 -13.98 -1.20
N ILE A 130 2.49 -13.10 -0.29
CA ILE A 130 2.98 -13.10 1.09
C ILE A 130 1.86 -13.29 2.12
N ASP A 131 0.70 -13.77 1.68
CA ASP A 131 -0.49 -13.98 2.52
C ASP A 131 -0.98 -12.72 3.22
N GLY A 132 -0.71 -11.56 2.63
CA GLY A 132 -1.32 -10.32 3.04
C GLY A 132 -2.68 -10.13 2.40
N LYS A 133 -3.40 -9.10 2.82
CA LYS A 133 -4.73 -8.83 2.27
C LYS A 133 -5.06 -7.34 2.26
N ILE A 134 -5.96 -6.97 1.38
CA ILE A 134 -6.58 -5.65 1.41
C ILE A 134 -7.64 -5.70 2.50
N GLU A 135 -7.50 -4.88 3.54
CA GLU A 135 -8.41 -4.90 4.67
C GLU A 135 -9.61 -3.99 4.46
N ASN A 136 -9.38 -2.81 3.94
CA ASN A 136 -10.47 -1.85 3.70
C ASN A 136 -10.10 -0.84 2.61
N VAL A 137 -11.10 -0.48 1.81
CA VAL A 137 -11.00 0.60 0.84
C VAL A 137 -12.28 1.44 0.98
N SER A 138 -12.12 2.73 1.25
CA SER A 138 -13.29 3.61 1.40
C SER A 138 -13.01 4.98 0.79
N TYR A 139 -14.10 5.65 0.43
CA TYR A 139 -14.02 7.03 -0.08
C TYR A 139 -15.14 7.83 0.56
N GLU A 140 -14.77 8.76 1.44
CA GLU A 140 -15.72 9.61 2.16
C GLU A 140 -15.11 11.00 2.34
N GLY A 141 -15.93 12.04 2.13
CA GLY A 141 -15.47 13.42 2.30
C GLY A 141 -14.28 13.77 1.43
N ASN A 142 -14.25 13.26 0.21
CA ASN A 142 -13.16 13.44 -0.75
C ASN A 142 -11.84 12.83 -0.29
N ILE A 143 -11.86 11.90 0.67
CA ILE A 143 -10.69 11.19 1.16
C ILE A 143 -10.79 9.71 0.75
N LEU A 144 -9.83 9.26 -0.03
CA LEU A 144 -9.64 7.84 -0.32
C LEU A 144 -8.77 7.24 0.77
N SER A 145 -9.24 6.17 1.38
CA SER A 145 -8.50 5.43 2.41
C SER A 145 -8.31 3.99 1.97
N ILE A 146 -7.07 3.54 1.97
CA ILE A 146 -6.72 2.16 1.64
C ILE A 146 -5.96 1.58 2.82
N SER A 147 -6.44 0.47 3.37
CA SER A 147 -5.78 -0.28 4.43
C SER A 147 -5.44 -1.68 3.96
N ILE A 148 -4.20 -2.08 4.19
CA ILE A 148 -3.74 -3.43 3.90
C ILE A 148 -3.18 -4.04 5.18
N CYS A 149 -3.22 -5.37 5.27
CA CYS A 149 -2.74 -6.08 6.44
C CYS A 149 -1.66 -7.07 6.04
N PHE A 150 -0.50 -6.96 6.68
CA PHE A 150 0.59 -7.92 6.56
C PHE A 150 0.43 -9.01 7.62
N PRO A 151 0.81 -10.26 7.32
CA PRO A 151 0.74 -11.32 8.32
C PRO A 151 1.80 -11.09 9.41
N LEU A 152 1.37 -11.05 10.66
CA LEU A 152 2.29 -10.86 11.77
C LEU A 152 3.20 -12.08 11.90
N TYR A 153 4.47 -11.82 12.23
CA TYR A 153 5.41 -12.88 12.53
C TYR A 153 5.04 -13.52 13.87
N ASN A 154 4.99 -14.84 13.87
CA ASN A 154 4.65 -15.60 15.06
C ASN A 154 5.62 -16.76 15.18
N ASP A 155 6.48 -16.72 16.21
CA ASP A 155 7.47 -17.76 16.47
C ASP A 155 6.86 -19.15 16.56
N LYS A 156 5.60 -19.24 16.99
CA LYS A 156 4.91 -20.52 17.13
C LYS A 156 4.63 -21.19 15.80
N LYS A 157 4.62 -20.45 14.69
CA LYS A 157 4.42 -21.03 13.36
C LYS A 157 5.62 -21.81 12.87
N LEU A 158 6.78 -21.64 13.50
CA LEU A 158 8.00 -22.33 13.13
C LEU A 158 8.15 -23.69 13.80
N LEU A 159 7.22 -24.03 14.70
CA LEU A 159 7.17 -25.33 15.36
C LEU A 159 6.21 -26.25 14.59
#